data_217b3491574ea9806f8e7d99e6d6af61
#
_entry.id   217b3491574ea9806f8e7d99e6d6af61
#
_cell.length_a   1.000
_cell.length_b   1.000
_cell.length_c   1.000
_cell.angle_alpha   90.00
_cell.angle_beta   90.00
_cell.angle_gamma   90.00
#
_symmetry.space_group_name_H-M   'P 1'
#
loop_
_entity.id
_entity.type
_entity.pdbx_description
1 polymer ?
#
loop_
_entity_poly.entity_id
_entity_poly.type
_entity_poly.pdbx_seq_one_letter_code
_entity_poly.pdbx_strand_id
1 'polypeptide(L)'
;MAAFSSLDLTNMASASQETAKIIRVVSTWSDFEREKLIRPFGFKGGYLTELWQIVSGMQSESGISKIGIATQSVLYGDADLFAAHSEANGNALMYVLANKALELVKQTPFLTPVELLDKILPAVINEGEKITGKSDLNINFVYNALVSVDNAAWLLYAAENNFSSFEAMIPEPYKKALSHRNDKIAIMYQIPYGMPMQDLNNAASQGYFVFKVKTGSPGSQSEMLAADMARLSLIHDILKDLRTDHTSDGKLIYAMDANARYEKKETLLRYLDHAKKIGAFDQIKLFEEPLTEHNEEDVRDTGIRIGADESVHTEADALRRLEQGYTAMVLKGIAKTLSMSMKIAKLAHDRNVPCMCADLTVNPILIDWHKNLAGRLAPFPGIGMGLMETNGDMNYRNWKNMVNYHPAAGTSWMQVKNGVFELNKDFYDRSGGIFEPSAHYQDMFVTAQ
;
A
#
# COMPACT_ATOMS: atom_id res chain seq x y z
N MET A 1 21.53 -55.07 43.50
CA MET A 1 20.18 -54.51 43.70
C MET A 1 20.30 -52.99 43.54
N ALA A 2 19.91 -52.49 42.43
CA ALA A 2 19.84 -51.07 42.14
C ALA A 2 18.38 -50.74 41.81
N ALA A 3 17.78 -49.87 42.59
CA ALA A 3 16.41 -49.45 42.45
C ALA A 3 16.32 -48.40 41.33
N PHE A 4 15.50 -48.70 40.30
CA PHE A 4 15.08 -47.71 39.31
C PHE A 4 13.92 -46.89 39.90
N SER A 5 14.12 -45.61 40.05
CA SER A 5 13.08 -44.65 40.39
C SER A 5 12.29 -44.32 39.10
N SER A 6 10.99 -44.51 39.14
CA SER A 6 10.03 -44.10 38.15
C SER A 6 9.97 -42.57 38.04
N LEU A 7 10.32 -42.02 36.88
CA LEU A 7 10.05 -40.64 36.54
C LEU A 7 8.59 -40.50 36.11
N ASP A 8 7.85 -39.70 36.87
CA ASP A 8 6.48 -39.27 36.56
C ASP A 8 6.46 -38.44 35.27
N LEU A 9 5.89 -39.01 34.21
CA LEU A 9 5.57 -38.38 32.94
C LEU A 9 4.11 -37.91 32.89
N THR A 10 3.71 -37.09 33.85
CA THR A 10 2.36 -36.49 33.84
C THR A 10 2.46 -35.03 34.21
N ASN A 11 2.82 -34.20 33.23
CA ASN A 11 2.41 -32.77 33.11
C ASN A 11 2.99 -32.13 31.84
N MET A 12 2.68 -32.69 30.68
CA MET A 12 2.63 -31.88 29.48
C MET A 12 1.19 -31.35 29.38
N ALA A 13 0.97 -30.18 29.95
CA ALA A 13 -0.24 -29.40 29.70
C ALA A 13 -0.37 -29.20 28.20
N SER A 14 -1.37 -29.81 27.58
CA SER A 14 -1.81 -29.53 26.25
C SER A 14 -2.16 -28.06 26.16
N ALA A 15 -1.31 -27.26 25.53
CA ALA A 15 -1.73 -25.99 24.99
C ALA A 15 -2.88 -26.31 24.01
N SER A 16 -4.11 -26.08 24.44
CA SER A 16 -5.26 -26.15 23.57
C SER A 16 -4.99 -25.21 22.40
N GLN A 17 -4.81 -25.75 21.20
CA GLN A 17 -5.01 -24.98 19.99
C GLN A 17 -6.47 -24.49 20.07
N GLU A 18 -6.67 -23.24 20.47
CA GLU A 18 -7.97 -22.59 20.29
C GLU A 18 -8.31 -22.70 18.82
N THR A 19 -9.33 -23.47 18.52
CA THR A 19 -9.86 -23.59 17.15
C THR A 19 -10.32 -22.20 16.75
N ALA A 20 -9.73 -21.67 15.65
CA ALA A 20 -10.06 -20.35 15.14
C ALA A 20 -11.59 -20.18 15.02
N LYS A 21 -12.12 -19.07 15.55
CA LYS A 21 -13.55 -18.80 15.62
C LYS A 21 -14.11 -18.47 14.24
N ILE A 22 -15.12 -19.18 13.78
CA ILE A 22 -15.86 -18.85 12.57
C ILE A 22 -16.63 -17.54 12.80
N ILE A 23 -16.38 -16.53 11.97
CA ILE A 23 -17.04 -15.24 12.02
C ILE A 23 -18.22 -15.24 11.02
N ARG A 24 -19.39 -14.84 11.51
CA ARG A 24 -20.61 -14.62 10.72
C ARG A 24 -21.05 -13.19 10.85
N VAL A 25 -21.14 -12.48 9.73
CA VAL A 25 -21.61 -11.09 9.69
C VAL A 25 -23.12 -11.09 9.47
N VAL A 26 -23.85 -10.41 10.35
CA VAL A 26 -25.32 -10.33 10.31
C VAL A 26 -25.85 -9.00 9.80
N SER A 27 -25.07 -7.93 9.95
CA SER A 27 -25.43 -6.59 9.48
C SER A 27 -24.23 -5.89 8.89
N THR A 28 -24.48 -5.08 7.85
CA THR A 28 -23.46 -4.25 7.17
C THR A 28 -24.05 -2.90 6.83
N TRP A 29 -23.21 -1.87 6.81
CA TRP A 29 -23.56 -0.52 6.40
C TRP A 29 -22.34 0.17 5.78
N SER A 30 -22.57 1.26 5.07
CA SER A 30 -21.48 2.06 4.50
C SER A 30 -21.90 3.51 4.30
N ASP A 31 -20.92 4.40 4.27
CA ASP A 31 -21.06 5.80 3.89
C ASP A 31 -19.74 6.29 3.28
N PHE A 32 -19.73 7.51 2.77
CA PHE A 32 -18.52 8.11 2.20
C PHE A 32 -18.50 9.63 2.39
N GLU A 33 -17.31 10.18 2.42
CA GLU A 33 -17.06 11.62 2.27
C GLU A 33 -16.09 11.89 1.13
N ARG A 34 -16.06 13.13 0.63
CA ARG A 34 -15.25 13.54 -0.52
C ARG A 34 -14.23 14.57 -0.09
N GLU A 35 -12.97 14.26 -0.23
CA GLU A 35 -11.88 15.13 0.17
C GLU A 35 -11.18 15.73 -1.06
N LYS A 36 -11.22 17.07 -1.15
CA LYS A 36 -10.63 17.82 -2.27
C LYS A 36 -9.12 17.90 -2.15
N LEU A 37 -8.45 17.82 -3.30
CA LEU A 37 -7.03 18.06 -3.40
C LEU A 37 -6.72 19.58 -3.48
N ILE A 38 -5.52 19.95 -3.04
CA ILE A 38 -5.02 21.34 -3.11
C ILE A 38 -4.93 21.79 -4.57
N ARG A 39 -4.46 20.89 -5.44
CA ARG A 39 -4.32 21.08 -6.89
C ARG A 39 -4.57 19.74 -7.59
N PRO A 40 -4.91 19.73 -8.88
CA PRO A 40 -5.05 18.46 -9.62
C PRO A 40 -3.77 17.64 -9.53
N PHE A 41 -3.92 16.36 -9.20
CA PHE A 41 -2.82 15.42 -9.04
C PHE A 41 -2.75 14.50 -10.25
N GLY A 42 -1.63 14.59 -11.01
CA GLY A 42 -1.47 13.89 -12.28
C GLY A 42 -0.66 12.60 -12.17
N PHE A 43 -1.24 11.49 -12.63
CA PHE A 43 -0.56 10.20 -12.85
C PHE A 43 -1.37 9.34 -13.84
N LYS A 44 -0.78 8.29 -14.38
CA LYS A 44 -1.42 7.39 -15.37
C LYS A 44 -2.15 8.13 -16.53
N GLY A 45 -1.68 9.32 -16.89
CA GLY A 45 -2.25 10.10 -17.98
C GLY A 45 -3.53 10.88 -17.63
N GLY A 46 -4.00 10.86 -16.40
CA GLY A 46 -5.17 11.60 -15.90
C GLY A 46 -4.82 12.57 -14.75
N TYR A 47 -5.84 13.31 -14.28
CA TYR A 47 -5.71 14.23 -13.17
C TYR A 47 -6.87 14.05 -12.20
N LEU A 48 -6.55 13.76 -10.92
CA LEU A 48 -7.50 13.71 -9.82
C LEU A 48 -7.71 15.11 -9.22
N THR A 49 -8.93 15.42 -8.80
CA THR A 49 -9.29 16.66 -8.10
C THR A 49 -9.78 16.42 -6.68
N GLU A 50 -10.22 15.20 -6.40
CA GLU A 50 -10.70 14.75 -5.09
C GLU A 50 -10.47 13.26 -4.92
N LEU A 51 -10.53 12.78 -3.67
CA LEU A 51 -10.52 11.36 -3.33
C LEU A 51 -11.67 11.07 -2.37
N TRP A 52 -12.27 9.89 -2.52
CA TRP A 52 -13.39 9.49 -1.68
C TRP A 52 -12.88 8.66 -0.50
N GLN A 53 -13.29 9.05 0.70
CA GLN A 53 -13.03 8.30 1.93
C GLN A 53 -14.25 7.44 2.20
N ILE A 54 -14.11 6.12 2.02
CA ILE A 54 -15.21 5.16 2.19
C ILE A 54 -15.11 4.55 3.57
N VAL A 55 -16.25 4.45 4.23
CA VAL A 55 -16.38 3.76 5.51
C VAL A 55 -17.34 2.58 5.34
N SER A 56 -16.89 1.38 5.64
CA SER A 56 -17.68 0.15 5.63
C SER A 56 -17.79 -0.39 7.04
N GLY A 57 -19.02 -0.69 7.47
CA GLY A 57 -19.28 -1.26 8.78
C GLY A 57 -19.77 -2.69 8.69
N MET A 58 -19.43 -3.49 9.71
CA MET A 58 -19.86 -4.88 9.87
C MET A 58 -20.21 -5.15 11.33
N GLN A 59 -21.28 -5.92 11.55
CA GLN A 59 -21.61 -6.49 12.85
C GLN A 59 -21.67 -8.01 12.75
N SER A 60 -20.99 -8.67 13.66
CA SER A 60 -21.02 -10.12 13.78
C SER A 60 -22.22 -10.62 14.56
N GLU A 61 -22.46 -11.93 14.48
CA GLU A 61 -23.51 -12.66 15.23
C GLU A 61 -23.33 -12.52 16.76
N SER A 62 -22.11 -12.29 17.24
CA SER A 62 -21.82 -12.02 18.66
C SER A 62 -22.22 -10.60 19.11
N GLY A 63 -22.62 -9.71 18.18
CA GLY A 63 -22.96 -8.32 18.43
C GLY A 63 -21.78 -7.35 18.34
N ILE A 64 -20.55 -7.82 18.06
CA ILE A 64 -19.39 -6.95 17.88
C ILE A 64 -19.50 -6.20 16.56
N SER A 65 -19.34 -4.88 16.60
CA SER A 65 -19.37 -4.00 15.42
C SER A 65 -18.02 -3.35 15.19
N LYS A 66 -17.57 -3.30 13.93
CA LYS A 66 -16.34 -2.62 13.51
C LYS A 66 -16.56 -1.89 12.19
N ILE A 67 -15.80 -0.80 12.00
CA ILE A 67 -15.74 -0.05 10.73
C ILE A 67 -14.33 -0.14 10.16
N GLY A 68 -14.25 -0.26 8.83
CA GLY A 68 -13.02 -0.14 8.05
C GLY A 68 -13.09 1.06 7.12
N ILE A 69 -11.95 1.67 6.88
CA ILE A 69 -11.84 2.89 6.08
C ILE A 69 -11.00 2.59 4.84
N ALA A 70 -11.34 3.25 3.72
CA ALA A 70 -10.54 3.23 2.50
C ALA A 70 -10.49 4.60 1.86
N THR A 71 -9.43 4.87 1.11
CA THR A 71 -9.40 5.92 0.10
C THR A 71 -9.64 5.28 -1.26
N GLN A 72 -10.64 5.75 -2.01
CA GLN A 72 -10.94 5.28 -3.35
C GLN A 72 -10.47 6.27 -4.42
N SER A 73 -9.90 5.72 -5.49
CA SER A 73 -9.41 6.45 -6.67
C SER A 73 -9.69 5.65 -7.93
N VAL A 74 -10.69 6.08 -8.71
CA VAL A 74 -11.02 5.42 -9.97
C VAL A 74 -9.86 5.46 -10.98
N LEU A 75 -9.05 6.54 -11.01
CA LEU A 75 -7.89 6.63 -11.91
C LEU A 75 -6.82 5.58 -11.58
N TYR A 76 -6.60 5.29 -10.30
CA TYR A 76 -5.74 4.19 -9.89
C TYR A 76 -6.35 2.83 -10.29
N GLY A 77 -7.63 2.67 -10.02
CA GLY A 77 -8.35 1.42 -10.22
C GLY A 77 -8.42 1.01 -11.70
N ASP A 78 -8.91 1.91 -12.56
CA ASP A 78 -9.04 1.69 -14.00
C ASP A 78 -8.99 3.03 -14.75
N ALA A 79 -7.87 3.30 -15.42
CA ALA A 79 -7.64 4.57 -16.12
C ALA A 79 -8.57 4.75 -17.33
N ASP A 80 -8.97 3.66 -18.00
CA ASP A 80 -9.88 3.73 -19.14
C ASP A 80 -11.30 4.05 -18.67
N LEU A 81 -11.71 3.44 -17.54
CA LEU A 81 -12.98 3.77 -16.90
C LEU A 81 -13.00 5.25 -16.44
N PHE A 82 -11.89 5.74 -15.88
CA PHE A 82 -11.74 7.15 -15.53
C PHE A 82 -11.89 8.06 -16.74
N ALA A 83 -11.28 7.71 -17.86
CA ALA A 83 -11.36 8.49 -19.11
C ALA A 83 -12.76 8.47 -19.73
N ALA A 84 -13.47 7.35 -19.62
CA ALA A 84 -14.82 7.18 -20.16
C ALA A 84 -15.93 7.84 -19.32
N HIS A 85 -15.66 8.12 -18.05
CA HIS A 85 -16.62 8.69 -17.10
C HIS A 85 -16.08 9.95 -16.42
N SER A 86 -16.90 10.64 -15.64
CA SER A 86 -16.39 11.64 -14.70
C SER A 86 -15.71 10.97 -13.50
N GLU A 87 -14.76 11.67 -12.87
CA GLU A 87 -14.12 11.21 -11.64
C GLU A 87 -15.14 10.79 -10.55
N ALA A 88 -16.18 11.60 -10.35
CA ALA A 88 -17.24 11.32 -9.37
C ALA A 88 -18.06 10.08 -9.75
N ASN A 89 -18.39 9.89 -11.04
CA ASN A 89 -19.14 8.73 -11.49
C ASN A 89 -18.34 7.43 -11.34
N GLY A 90 -17.05 7.44 -11.71
CA GLY A 90 -16.20 6.26 -11.54
C GLY A 90 -16.03 5.87 -10.06
N ASN A 91 -15.84 6.85 -9.17
CA ASN A 91 -15.79 6.60 -7.72
C ASN A 91 -17.15 6.11 -7.17
N ALA A 92 -18.29 6.62 -7.70
CA ALA A 92 -19.61 6.13 -7.32
C ALA A 92 -19.84 4.65 -7.73
N LEU A 93 -19.38 4.24 -8.91
CA LEU A 93 -19.41 2.84 -9.34
C LEU A 93 -18.57 1.95 -8.41
N MET A 94 -17.41 2.43 -7.98
CA MET A 94 -16.52 1.74 -7.03
C MET A 94 -17.18 1.61 -5.64
N TYR A 95 -17.87 2.66 -5.17
CA TYR A 95 -18.65 2.63 -3.93
C TYR A 95 -19.82 1.64 -4.00
N VAL A 96 -20.54 1.60 -5.12
CA VAL A 96 -21.60 0.60 -5.34
C VAL A 96 -21.03 -0.81 -5.29
N LEU A 97 -19.85 -1.04 -5.85
CA LEU A 97 -19.18 -2.34 -5.78
C LEU A 97 -18.80 -2.72 -4.35
N ALA A 98 -18.31 -1.77 -3.54
CA ALA A 98 -18.04 -2.01 -2.12
C ALA A 98 -19.30 -2.45 -1.35
N ASN A 99 -20.46 -1.84 -1.65
CA ASN A 99 -21.74 -2.24 -1.06
C ASN A 99 -22.16 -3.66 -1.49
N LYS A 100 -21.94 -4.02 -2.77
CA LYS A 100 -22.16 -5.40 -3.23
C LYS A 100 -21.28 -6.41 -2.51
N ALA A 101 -20.01 -6.05 -2.27
CA ALA A 101 -19.12 -6.89 -1.49
C ALA A 101 -19.60 -7.07 -0.03
N LEU A 102 -20.11 -6.01 0.61
CA LEU A 102 -20.71 -6.10 1.96
C LEU A 102 -21.91 -7.05 2.00
N GLU A 103 -22.72 -7.09 0.93
CA GLU A 103 -23.81 -8.06 0.81
C GLU A 103 -23.31 -9.52 0.74
N LEU A 104 -22.22 -9.76 -0.02
CA LEU A 104 -21.59 -11.07 -0.11
C LEU A 104 -20.97 -11.51 1.22
N VAL A 105 -20.38 -10.58 1.97
CA VAL A 105 -19.82 -10.85 3.31
C VAL A 105 -20.87 -11.42 4.26
N LYS A 106 -22.11 -10.90 4.26
CA LYS A 106 -23.21 -11.43 5.10
C LYS A 106 -23.51 -12.90 4.82
N GLN A 107 -23.23 -13.36 3.61
CA GLN A 107 -23.51 -14.73 3.17
C GLN A 107 -22.28 -15.66 3.28
N THR A 108 -21.12 -15.12 3.69
CA THR A 108 -19.85 -15.82 3.63
C THR A 108 -19.18 -15.91 5.01
N PRO A 109 -19.43 -16.97 5.78
CA PRO A 109 -18.68 -17.21 7.01
C PRO A 109 -17.18 -17.40 6.72
N PHE A 110 -16.33 -16.89 7.61
CA PHE A 110 -14.88 -16.95 7.44
C PHE A 110 -14.13 -17.14 8.75
N LEU A 111 -12.92 -17.70 8.67
CA LEU A 111 -11.99 -17.84 9.79
C LEU A 111 -10.98 -16.69 9.83
N THR A 112 -10.55 -16.20 8.67
CA THR A 112 -9.61 -15.08 8.53
C THR A 112 -10.06 -14.14 7.40
N PRO A 113 -9.69 -12.85 7.44
CA PRO A 113 -9.99 -11.92 6.34
C PRO A 113 -9.36 -12.34 5.01
N VAL A 114 -8.20 -13.01 5.03
CA VAL A 114 -7.58 -13.56 3.82
C VAL A 114 -8.47 -14.62 3.18
N GLU A 115 -9.02 -15.53 3.98
CA GLU A 115 -9.99 -16.53 3.51
C GLU A 115 -11.27 -15.88 2.98
N LEU A 116 -11.76 -14.83 3.66
CA LEU A 116 -12.92 -14.07 3.20
C LEU A 116 -12.67 -13.49 1.82
N LEU A 117 -11.53 -12.80 1.62
CA LEU A 117 -11.15 -12.24 0.33
C LEU A 117 -11.15 -13.32 -0.76
N ASP A 118 -10.51 -14.46 -0.51
CA ASP A 118 -10.44 -15.58 -1.48
C ASP A 118 -11.84 -16.10 -1.88
N LYS A 119 -12.76 -16.13 -0.92
CA LYS A 119 -14.14 -16.60 -1.15
C LYS A 119 -14.98 -15.61 -1.96
N ILE A 120 -14.88 -14.31 -1.68
CA ILE A 120 -15.77 -13.31 -2.30
C ILE A 120 -15.21 -12.71 -3.59
N LEU A 121 -13.87 -12.66 -3.75
CA LEU A 121 -13.22 -11.95 -4.86
C LEU A 121 -13.75 -12.34 -6.25
N PRO A 122 -13.95 -13.62 -6.60
CA PRO A 122 -14.48 -13.98 -7.93
C PRO A 122 -15.89 -13.41 -8.19
N ALA A 123 -16.74 -13.40 -7.17
CA ALA A 123 -18.09 -12.84 -7.28
C ALA A 123 -18.05 -11.30 -7.38
N VAL A 124 -17.14 -10.65 -6.64
CA VAL A 124 -16.98 -9.18 -6.68
C VAL A 124 -16.43 -8.73 -8.03
N ILE A 125 -15.49 -9.48 -8.64
CA ILE A 125 -15.01 -9.20 -10.00
C ILE A 125 -16.18 -9.21 -10.99
N ASN A 126 -16.99 -10.30 -10.98
CA ASN A 126 -18.14 -10.43 -11.87
C ASN A 126 -19.19 -9.31 -11.65
N GLU A 127 -19.44 -8.90 -10.42
CA GLU A 127 -20.31 -7.75 -10.14
C GLU A 127 -19.68 -6.42 -10.61
N GLY A 128 -18.38 -6.24 -10.48
CA GLY A 128 -17.65 -5.08 -10.99
C GLY A 128 -17.80 -4.94 -12.51
N GLU A 129 -17.60 -6.02 -13.26
CA GLU A 129 -17.81 -6.06 -14.71
C GLU A 129 -19.26 -5.69 -15.11
N LYS A 130 -20.25 -6.20 -14.38
CA LYS A 130 -21.66 -5.87 -14.60
C LYS A 130 -21.98 -4.41 -14.32
N ILE A 131 -21.53 -3.89 -13.19
CA ILE A 131 -21.81 -2.51 -12.75
C ILE A 131 -21.16 -1.50 -13.70
N THR A 132 -19.93 -1.77 -14.17
CA THR A 132 -19.20 -0.89 -15.07
C THR A 132 -19.53 -1.12 -16.55
N GLY A 133 -20.12 -2.25 -16.89
CA GLY A 133 -20.31 -2.69 -18.27
C GLY A 133 -19.02 -3.05 -19.01
N LYS A 134 -17.91 -3.26 -18.27
CA LYS A 134 -16.57 -3.48 -18.80
C LYS A 134 -16.09 -4.90 -18.46
N SER A 135 -16.04 -5.80 -19.46
CA SER A 135 -15.64 -7.20 -19.30
C SER A 135 -14.14 -7.40 -19.08
N ASP A 136 -13.34 -6.37 -19.32
CA ASP A 136 -11.91 -6.29 -19.10
C ASP A 136 -11.58 -5.29 -17.97
N LEU A 137 -12.46 -5.19 -16.97
CA LEU A 137 -12.28 -4.30 -15.83
C LEU A 137 -10.96 -4.60 -15.14
N ASN A 138 -10.13 -3.57 -14.93
CA ASN A 138 -8.87 -3.75 -14.21
C ASN A 138 -9.16 -4.18 -12.77
N ILE A 139 -8.54 -5.26 -12.33
CA ILE A 139 -8.75 -5.83 -11.00
C ILE A 139 -8.36 -4.87 -9.85
N ASN A 140 -7.49 -3.88 -10.11
CA ASN A 140 -7.19 -2.84 -9.14
C ASN A 140 -8.43 -2.01 -8.76
N PHE A 141 -9.38 -1.84 -9.69
CA PHE A 141 -10.68 -1.22 -9.39
C PHE A 141 -11.44 -2.03 -8.33
N VAL A 142 -11.46 -3.34 -8.47
CA VAL A 142 -12.11 -4.26 -7.54
C VAL A 142 -11.41 -4.27 -6.19
N TYR A 143 -10.09 -4.40 -6.16
CA TYR A 143 -9.34 -4.35 -4.91
C TYR A 143 -9.50 -3.03 -4.17
N ASN A 144 -9.45 -1.91 -4.87
CA ASN A 144 -9.59 -0.61 -4.21
C ASN A 144 -11.00 -0.43 -3.63
N ALA A 145 -12.05 -0.95 -4.29
CA ALA A 145 -13.39 -1.01 -3.74
C ALA A 145 -13.47 -1.87 -2.47
N LEU A 146 -12.67 -2.93 -2.38
CA LEU A 146 -12.66 -3.88 -1.26
C LEU A 146 -11.87 -3.42 -0.03
N VAL A 147 -11.04 -2.37 -0.11
CA VAL A 147 -10.15 -1.99 1.01
C VAL A 147 -10.90 -1.69 2.29
N SER A 148 -12.00 -0.92 2.26
CA SER A 148 -12.79 -0.63 3.46
C SER A 148 -13.46 -1.88 4.04
N VAL A 149 -13.89 -2.79 3.16
CA VAL A 149 -14.50 -4.07 3.52
C VAL A 149 -13.46 -4.98 4.19
N ASP A 150 -12.27 -5.10 3.60
CA ASP A 150 -11.15 -5.88 4.13
C ASP A 150 -10.69 -5.34 5.49
N ASN A 151 -10.51 -4.02 5.62
CA ASN A 151 -10.11 -3.39 6.88
C ASN A 151 -11.16 -3.59 7.98
N ALA A 152 -12.47 -3.50 7.65
CA ALA A 152 -13.54 -3.82 8.60
C ALA A 152 -13.49 -5.29 9.04
N ALA A 153 -13.26 -6.21 8.10
CA ALA A 153 -13.12 -7.64 8.39
C ALA A 153 -11.90 -7.93 9.28
N TRP A 154 -10.75 -7.27 9.06
CA TRP A 154 -9.58 -7.39 9.92
C TRP A 154 -9.84 -6.92 11.34
N LEU A 155 -10.50 -5.78 11.52
CA LEU A 155 -10.84 -5.28 12.86
C LEU A 155 -11.89 -6.15 13.54
N LEU A 156 -12.86 -6.68 12.80
CA LEU A 156 -13.86 -7.60 13.33
C LEU A 156 -13.20 -8.93 13.74
N TYR A 157 -12.33 -9.48 12.90
CA TYR A 157 -11.54 -10.68 13.17
C TYR A 157 -10.69 -10.52 14.44
N ALA A 158 -10.00 -9.38 14.56
CA ALA A 158 -9.20 -9.11 15.74
C ALA A 158 -10.07 -9.05 17.01
N ALA A 159 -11.21 -8.36 16.97
CA ALA A 159 -12.10 -8.24 18.12
C ALA A 159 -12.74 -9.58 18.51
N GLU A 160 -13.17 -10.38 17.55
CA GLU A 160 -13.76 -11.70 17.79
C GLU A 160 -12.78 -12.71 18.40
N ASN A 161 -11.50 -12.55 18.12
CA ASN A 161 -10.43 -13.42 18.63
C ASN A 161 -9.65 -12.77 19.80
N ASN A 162 -10.09 -11.62 20.32
CA ASN A 162 -9.43 -10.87 21.38
C ASN A 162 -7.98 -10.48 21.07
N PHE A 163 -7.66 -10.23 19.80
CA PHE A 163 -6.36 -9.70 19.39
C PHE A 163 -6.33 -8.18 19.60
N SER A 164 -5.35 -7.71 20.34
CA SER A 164 -5.18 -6.29 20.71
C SER A 164 -4.04 -5.60 19.96
N SER A 165 -3.34 -6.31 19.08
CA SER A 165 -2.23 -5.77 18.30
C SER A 165 -2.21 -6.31 16.88
N PHE A 166 -1.57 -5.57 15.98
CA PHE A 166 -1.39 -6.01 14.60
C PHE A 166 -0.64 -7.34 14.52
N GLU A 167 0.40 -7.53 15.34
CA GLU A 167 1.14 -8.80 15.40
C GLU A 167 0.27 -9.98 15.82
N ALA A 168 -0.60 -9.78 16.80
CA ALA A 168 -1.49 -10.84 17.29
C ALA A 168 -2.50 -11.27 16.22
N MET A 169 -2.96 -10.32 15.37
CA MET A 169 -3.94 -10.64 14.34
C MET A 169 -3.34 -11.25 13.07
N ILE A 170 -2.00 -11.27 12.89
CA ILE A 170 -1.36 -11.88 11.72
C ILE A 170 -1.57 -13.39 11.76
N PRO A 171 -2.24 -14.00 10.75
CA PRO A 171 -2.39 -15.45 10.71
C PRO A 171 -1.05 -16.17 10.52
N GLU A 172 -0.94 -17.38 11.07
CA GLU A 172 0.31 -18.15 11.15
C GLU A 172 1.12 -18.20 9.84
N PRO A 173 0.52 -18.42 8.65
CA PRO A 173 1.29 -18.49 7.41
C PRO A 173 2.07 -17.23 7.05
N TYR A 174 1.67 -16.05 7.58
CA TYR A 174 2.22 -14.74 7.22
C TYR A 174 3.17 -14.18 8.28
N LYS A 175 3.23 -14.76 9.48
CA LYS A 175 4.01 -14.26 10.61
C LYS A 175 5.50 -14.09 10.30
N LYS A 176 6.11 -15.04 9.59
CA LYS A 176 7.54 -14.97 9.24
C LYS A 176 7.85 -13.77 8.34
N ALA A 177 7.00 -13.51 7.35
CA ALA A 177 7.17 -12.39 6.42
C ALA A 177 7.00 -11.02 7.10
N LEU A 178 6.24 -10.96 8.18
CA LEU A 178 5.91 -9.75 8.92
C LEU A 178 6.48 -9.78 10.37
N SER A 179 7.65 -10.39 10.55
CA SER A 179 8.27 -10.60 11.87
C SER A 179 9.27 -9.52 12.29
N HIS A 180 9.65 -8.62 11.40
CA HIS A 180 10.55 -7.54 11.73
C HIS A 180 9.87 -6.44 12.56
N ARG A 181 10.67 -5.66 13.26
CA ARG A 181 10.26 -4.43 13.97
C ARG A 181 11.27 -3.36 13.62
N ASN A 182 10.98 -2.60 12.57
CA ASN A 182 11.82 -1.47 12.18
C ASN A 182 11.56 -0.30 13.14
N ASP A 183 12.60 0.28 13.72
CA ASP A 183 12.48 1.49 14.55
C ASP A 183 12.17 2.73 13.71
N LYS A 184 12.42 2.65 12.40
CA LYS A 184 12.20 3.74 11.45
C LYS A 184 11.66 3.22 10.12
N ILE A 185 10.88 4.06 9.46
CA ILE A 185 10.46 3.87 8.07
C ILE A 185 10.91 5.09 7.27
N ALA A 186 11.74 4.88 6.25
CA ALA A 186 12.10 5.91 5.30
C ALA A 186 10.89 6.26 4.42
N ILE A 187 10.69 7.56 4.20
CA ILE A 187 9.60 8.07 3.37
C ILE A 187 10.14 8.36 1.97
N MET A 188 9.52 7.78 0.97
CA MET A 188 9.74 8.16 -0.42
C MET A 188 8.99 9.46 -0.70
N TYR A 189 9.74 10.58 -0.77
CA TYR A 189 9.17 11.87 -1.15
C TYR A 189 8.82 11.87 -2.64
N GLN A 190 7.54 12.06 -2.96
CA GLN A 190 7.08 11.97 -4.34
C GLN A 190 7.39 13.23 -5.13
N ILE A 191 7.96 13.05 -6.33
CA ILE A 191 8.21 14.11 -7.32
C ILE A 191 7.29 13.87 -8.53
N PRO A 192 6.04 14.40 -8.52
CA PRO A 192 5.10 14.28 -9.63
C PRO A 192 5.52 15.12 -10.83
N TYR A 193 4.91 14.88 -12.00
CA TYR A 193 5.17 15.73 -13.19
C TYR A 193 4.92 17.20 -12.87
N GLY A 194 5.81 18.06 -13.38
CA GLY A 194 5.67 19.52 -13.24
C GLY A 194 5.91 20.08 -11.84
N MET A 195 6.40 19.29 -10.88
CA MET A 195 6.78 19.83 -9.57
C MET A 195 7.84 20.93 -9.73
N PRO A 196 7.66 22.10 -9.09
CA PRO A 196 8.68 23.15 -9.07
C PRO A 196 9.97 22.65 -8.42
N MET A 197 11.13 22.99 -9.01
CA MET A 197 12.44 22.56 -8.46
C MET A 197 12.71 23.14 -7.07
N GLN A 198 12.07 24.25 -6.70
CA GLN A 198 12.16 24.80 -5.35
C GLN A 198 11.56 23.88 -4.29
N ASP A 199 10.47 23.16 -4.61
CA ASP A 199 9.85 22.19 -3.68
C ASP A 199 10.79 21.02 -3.42
N LEU A 200 11.60 20.61 -4.42
CA LEU A 200 12.62 19.60 -4.26
C LEU A 200 13.73 20.03 -3.29
N ASN A 201 14.22 21.27 -3.42
CA ASN A 201 15.19 21.81 -2.48
C ASN A 201 14.61 21.90 -1.05
N ASN A 202 13.35 22.31 -0.93
CA ASN A 202 12.66 22.38 0.36
C ASN A 202 12.56 20.97 1.01
N ALA A 203 12.19 19.97 0.24
CA ALA A 203 12.12 18.59 0.74
C ALA A 203 13.50 18.07 1.21
N ALA A 204 14.53 18.29 0.42
CA ALA A 204 15.90 17.94 0.81
C ALA A 204 16.37 18.66 2.08
N SER A 205 16.02 19.95 2.25
CA SER A 205 16.33 20.72 3.45
C SER A 205 15.58 20.25 4.70
N GLN A 206 14.42 19.58 4.53
CA GLN A 206 13.65 18.93 5.58
C GLN A 206 14.17 17.52 5.93
N GLY A 207 15.28 17.12 5.29
CA GLY A 207 15.94 15.84 5.57
C GLY A 207 15.39 14.64 4.80
N TYR A 208 14.49 14.83 3.83
CA TYR A 208 14.11 13.73 2.94
C TYR A 208 15.34 13.29 2.13
N PHE A 209 15.54 11.98 2.05
CA PHE A 209 16.70 11.39 1.40
C PHE A 209 16.37 10.30 0.37
N VAL A 210 15.12 9.85 0.30
CA VAL A 210 14.60 8.96 -0.74
C VAL A 210 13.59 9.73 -1.57
N PHE A 211 13.89 9.90 -2.86
CA PHE A 211 13.06 10.67 -3.79
C PHE A 211 12.44 9.74 -4.82
N LYS A 212 11.10 9.62 -4.82
CA LYS A 212 10.34 8.88 -5.83
C LYS A 212 10.02 9.78 -7.01
N VAL A 213 10.69 9.56 -8.13
CA VAL A 213 10.56 10.36 -9.35
C VAL A 213 9.57 9.69 -10.28
N LYS A 214 8.44 10.34 -10.54
CA LYS A 214 7.52 9.89 -11.59
C LYS A 214 8.16 10.06 -12.96
N THR A 215 8.29 8.95 -13.69
CA THR A 215 8.70 8.87 -15.09
C THR A 215 7.51 8.38 -15.94
N GLY A 216 7.69 8.12 -17.22
CA GLY A 216 6.57 7.81 -18.08
C GLY A 216 5.76 9.07 -18.42
N SER A 217 6.42 10.18 -18.70
CA SER A 217 5.82 11.48 -19.06
C SER A 217 4.79 11.35 -20.20
N PRO A 218 3.78 12.23 -20.30
CA PRO A 218 2.84 12.23 -21.41
C PRO A 218 3.53 12.40 -22.77
N GLY A 219 2.96 11.80 -23.83
CA GLY A 219 3.43 11.88 -25.20
C GLY A 219 3.71 10.50 -25.82
N SER A 220 4.27 10.48 -27.03
CA SER A 220 4.79 9.27 -27.68
C SER A 220 5.97 8.68 -26.90
N GLN A 221 6.31 7.41 -27.12
CA GLN A 221 7.43 6.76 -26.42
C GLN A 221 8.76 7.52 -26.53
N SER A 222 9.02 8.15 -27.68
CA SER A 222 10.23 8.96 -27.88
C SER A 222 10.20 10.30 -27.14
N GLU A 223 9.06 10.98 -27.13
CA GLU A 223 8.88 12.22 -26.39
C GLU A 223 8.91 11.96 -24.86
N MET A 224 8.25 10.89 -24.42
CA MET A 224 8.27 10.40 -23.05
C MET A 224 9.70 10.19 -22.55
N LEU A 225 10.48 9.39 -23.26
CA LEU A 225 11.87 9.11 -22.91
C LEU A 225 12.72 10.39 -22.85
N ALA A 226 12.57 11.28 -23.83
CA ALA A 226 13.31 12.55 -23.87
C ALA A 226 12.98 13.44 -22.67
N ALA A 227 11.69 13.56 -22.33
CA ALA A 227 11.22 14.33 -21.18
C ALA A 227 11.72 13.74 -19.85
N ASP A 228 11.64 12.40 -19.70
CA ASP A 228 12.08 11.71 -18.49
C ASP A 228 13.60 11.84 -18.28
N MET A 229 14.40 11.72 -19.34
CA MET A 229 15.85 11.92 -19.30
C MET A 229 16.23 13.36 -18.93
N ALA A 230 15.57 14.35 -19.53
CA ALA A 230 15.80 15.77 -19.22
C ALA A 230 15.46 16.05 -17.75
N ARG A 231 14.35 15.49 -17.27
CA ARG A 231 13.91 15.65 -15.87
C ARG A 231 14.87 15.01 -14.89
N LEU A 232 15.35 13.78 -15.16
CA LEU A 232 16.36 13.16 -14.31
C LEU A 232 17.60 14.04 -14.20
N SER A 233 18.08 14.62 -15.31
CA SER A 233 19.22 15.51 -15.31
C SER A 233 19.02 16.73 -14.38
N LEU A 234 17.85 17.38 -14.46
CA LEU A 234 17.53 18.52 -13.60
C LEU A 234 17.47 18.13 -12.11
N ILE A 235 16.83 17.01 -11.78
CA ILE A 235 16.72 16.50 -10.41
C ILE A 235 18.10 16.14 -9.88
N HIS A 236 18.92 15.45 -10.69
CA HIS A 236 20.26 15.05 -10.30
C HIS A 236 21.16 16.26 -10.08
N ASP A 237 21.10 17.26 -10.92
CA ASP A 237 21.90 18.50 -10.74
C ASP A 237 21.59 19.22 -9.42
N ILE A 238 20.37 19.14 -8.92
CA ILE A 238 19.97 19.69 -7.62
C ILE A 238 20.46 18.82 -6.46
N LEU A 239 20.34 17.51 -6.57
CA LEU A 239 20.46 16.59 -5.44
C LEU A 239 21.85 15.91 -5.33
N LYS A 240 22.66 15.88 -6.38
CA LYS A 240 23.92 15.08 -6.46
C LYS A 240 24.95 15.41 -5.37
N ASP A 241 24.99 16.66 -4.93
CA ASP A 241 25.98 17.14 -3.94
C ASP A 241 25.42 17.17 -2.50
N LEU A 242 24.14 16.90 -2.33
CA LEU A 242 23.53 16.82 -1.01
C LEU A 242 23.87 15.48 -0.34
N ARG A 243 23.91 15.48 0.98
CA ARG A 243 24.32 14.31 1.78
C ARG A 243 23.29 13.98 2.85
N THR A 244 23.29 12.72 3.28
CA THR A 244 22.44 12.20 4.36
C THR A 244 23.23 11.22 5.21
N ASP A 245 22.92 11.14 6.50
CA ASP A 245 23.48 10.14 7.42
C ASP A 245 22.72 8.80 7.35
N HIS A 246 21.67 8.70 6.54
CA HIS A 246 20.82 7.51 6.41
C HIS A 246 21.33 6.48 5.41
N THR A 247 22.35 6.80 4.62
CA THR A 247 22.94 5.89 3.62
C THR A 247 24.43 5.69 3.88
N SER A 248 24.95 4.53 3.55
CA SER A 248 26.36 4.19 3.82
C SER A 248 27.37 5.02 3.01
N ASP A 249 26.97 5.51 1.83
CA ASP A 249 27.76 6.36 0.94
C ASP A 249 27.45 7.86 1.10
N GLY A 250 26.55 8.19 2.01
CA GLY A 250 26.10 9.55 2.27
C GLY A 250 25.26 10.17 1.15
N LYS A 251 24.95 9.44 0.07
CA LYS A 251 24.20 9.96 -1.07
C LYS A 251 22.69 9.80 -0.88
N LEU A 252 21.93 10.72 -1.48
CA LEU A 252 20.49 10.60 -1.58
C LEU A 252 20.10 9.48 -2.54
N ILE A 253 18.94 8.89 -2.34
CA ILE A 253 18.40 7.75 -3.11
C ILE A 253 17.35 8.22 -4.08
N TYR A 254 17.37 7.69 -5.31
CA TYR A 254 16.31 7.83 -6.28
C TYR A 254 15.55 6.51 -6.42
N ALA A 255 14.22 6.58 -6.33
CA ALA A 255 13.29 5.54 -6.73
C ALA A 255 12.55 6.06 -7.96
N MET A 256 12.73 5.41 -9.10
CA MET A 256 12.03 5.79 -10.33
C MET A 256 10.69 5.04 -10.39
N ASP A 257 9.66 5.65 -10.97
CA ASP A 257 8.35 5.00 -11.13
C ASP A 257 7.70 5.44 -12.44
N ALA A 258 7.60 4.50 -13.39
CA ALA A 258 7.02 4.75 -14.71
C ALA A 258 5.53 4.39 -14.81
N ASN A 259 4.94 3.82 -13.78
CA ASN A 259 3.54 3.38 -13.74
C ASN A 259 3.14 2.59 -15.01
N ALA A 260 3.96 1.59 -15.39
CA ALA A 260 3.75 0.69 -16.52
C ALA A 260 3.69 1.38 -17.90
N ARG A 261 4.41 2.49 -18.13
CA ARG A 261 4.26 3.28 -19.35
C ARG A 261 5.28 3.04 -20.44
N TYR A 262 6.41 2.39 -20.17
CA TYR A 262 7.34 2.03 -21.23
C TYR A 262 6.88 0.75 -21.93
N GLU A 263 6.67 0.84 -23.26
CA GLU A 263 6.20 -0.29 -24.05
C GLU A 263 7.29 -1.36 -24.27
N LYS A 264 8.56 -0.96 -24.24
CA LYS A 264 9.69 -1.84 -24.53
C LYS A 264 10.81 -1.65 -23.51
N LYS A 265 11.49 -2.74 -23.19
CA LYS A 265 12.71 -2.75 -22.39
C LYS A 265 13.80 -1.82 -22.95
N GLU A 266 13.91 -1.67 -24.26
CA GLU A 266 14.86 -0.76 -24.89
C GLU A 266 14.71 0.67 -24.37
N THR A 267 13.46 1.15 -24.15
CA THR A 267 13.19 2.47 -23.57
C THR A 267 13.79 2.59 -22.18
N LEU A 268 13.60 1.58 -21.32
CA LEU A 268 14.19 1.52 -20.01
C LEU A 268 15.72 1.53 -20.07
N LEU A 269 16.35 0.71 -20.92
CA LEU A 269 17.79 0.63 -21.05
C LEU A 269 18.39 1.98 -21.51
N ARG A 270 17.77 2.66 -22.45
CA ARG A 270 18.20 4.00 -22.90
C ARG A 270 18.09 5.05 -21.76
N TYR A 271 17.06 4.97 -20.94
CA TYR A 271 16.95 5.81 -19.75
C TYR A 271 18.07 5.54 -18.76
N LEU A 272 18.38 4.27 -18.48
CA LEU A 272 19.46 3.87 -17.57
C LEU A 272 20.85 4.25 -18.12
N ASP A 273 21.06 4.17 -19.43
CA ASP A 273 22.32 4.63 -20.06
C ASP A 273 22.48 6.15 -19.93
N HIS A 274 21.38 6.90 -20.02
CA HIS A 274 21.41 8.33 -19.71
C HIS A 274 21.76 8.58 -18.25
N ALA A 275 21.18 7.83 -17.32
CA ALA A 275 21.49 7.92 -15.89
C ALA A 275 22.99 7.65 -15.62
N LYS A 276 23.59 6.65 -16.29
CA LYS A 276 25.03 6.37 -16.22
C LYS A 276 25.85 7.55 -16.75
N LYS A 277 25.45 8.11 -17.89
CA LYS A 277 26.14 9.24 -18.54
C LYS A 277 26.21 10.48 -17.66
N ILE A 278 25.17 10.77 -16.89
CA ILE A 278 25.12 11.94 -16.00
C ILE A 278 25.60 11.64 -14.57
N GLY A 279 25.96 10.39 -14.23
CA GLY A 279 26.42 9.98 -12.90
C GLY A 279 25.31 9.71 -11.88
N ALA A 280 24.04 9.65 -12.30
CA ALA A 280 22.90 9.41 -11.43
C ALA A 280 22.63 7.92 -11.15
N PHE A 281 23.17 7.01 -11.96
CA PHE A 281 22.83 5.58 -11.96
C PHE A 281 22.99 4.93 -10.58
N ASP A 282 24.09 5.19 -9.88
CA ASP A 282 24.39 4.57 -8.58
C ASP A 282 23.41 5.01 -7.47
N GLN A 283 22.72 6.15 -7.64
CA GLN A 283 21.70 6.64 -6.71
C GLN A 283 20.32 6.05 -6.98
N ILE A 284 20.09 5.44 -8.17
CA ILE A 284 18.84 4.73 -8.48
C ILE A 284 18.88 3.37 -7.79
N LYS A 285 18.15 3.22 -6.69
CA LYS A 285 18.08 1.96 -5.92
C LYS A 285 16.86 1.11 -6.25
N LEU A 286 15.88 1.71 -6.97
CA LEU A 286 14.64 1.04 -7.38
C LEU A 286 14.11 1.70 -8.64
N PHE A 287 13.65 0.90 -9.59
CA PHE A 287 12.78 1.33 -10.67
C PHE A 287 11.47 0.55 -10.60
N GLU A 288 10.40 1.23 -10.21
CA GLU A 288 9.06 0.65 -10.03
C GLU A 288 8.32 0.63 -11.35
N GLU A 289 7.73 -0.50 -11.67
CA GLU A 289 6.87 -0.81 -12.82
C GLU A 289 7.27 -0.05 -14.10
N PRO A 290 8.47 -0.31 -14.66
CA PRO A 290 8.91 0.41 -15.86
C PRO A 290 8.11 0.03 -17.11
N LEU A 291 7.78 -1.25 -17.27
CA LEU A 291 7.18 -1.80 -18.47
C LEU A 291 5.66 -1.96 -18.33
N THR A 292 4.96 -1.93 -19.46
CA THR A 292 3.51 -2.16 -19.48
C THR A 292 3.13 -3.48 -18.80
N GLU A 293 1.95 -3.54 -18.20
CA GLU A 293 1.51 -4.68 -17.39
C GLU A 293 1.51 -6.02 -18.14
N HIS A 294 1.37 -6.00 -19.47
CA HIS A 294 1.39 -7.20 -20.33
C HIS A 294 2.75 -7.46 -20.97
N ASN A 295 3.77 -6.63 -20.70
CA ASN A 295 5.11 -6.85 -21.21
C ASN A 295 5.75 -8.07 -20.55
N GLU A 296 6.36 -8.95 -21.33
CA GLU A 296 6.97 -10.20 -20.87
C GLU A 296 8.51 -10.22 -21.05
N GLU A 297 9.11 -9.08 -21.37
CA GLU A 297 10.57 -9.00 -21.54
C GLU A 297 11.29 -9.23 -20.21
N ASP A 298 12.37 -9.99 -20.25
CA ASP A 298 13.26 -10.25 -19.12
C ASP A 298 14.05 -8.98 -18.75
N VAL A 299 14.05 -8.60 -17.48
CA VAL A 299 14.70 -7.37 -16.99
C VAL A 299 15.97 -7.61 -16.14
N ARG A 300 16.49 -8.84 -16.09
CA ARG A 300 17.66 -9.20 -15.24
C ARG A 300 18.93 -8.44 -15.59
N ASP A 301 19.08 -8.03 -16.84
CA ASP A 301 20.28 -7.35 -17.35
C ASP A 301 20.27 -5.82 -17.16
N THR A 302 19.26 -5.27 -16.51
CA THR A 302 19.15 -3.82 -16.26
C THR A 302 20.19 -3.27 -15.30
N GLY A 303 20.74 -4.14 -14.43
CA GLY A 303 21.75 -3.77 -13.44
C GLY A 303 21.22 -3.00 -12.22
N ILE A 304 19.89 -2.82 -12.12
CA ILE A 304 19.21 -2.17 -11.00
C ILE A 304 18.08 -3.07 -10.46
N ARG A 305 17.56 -2.73 -9.28
CA ARG A 305 16.37 -3.39 -8.74
C ARG A 305 15.13 -2.91 -9.47
N ILE A 306 14.36 -3.83 -10.03
CA ILE A 306 13.06 -3.56 -10.64
C ILE A 306 11.97 -4.01 -9.67
N GLY A 307 11.04 -3.10 -9.37
CA GLY A 307 9.88 -3.36 -8.49
C GLY A 307 8.61 -3.61 -9.30
N ALA A 308 7.83 -4.59 -8.88
CA ALA A 308 6.53 -4.89 -9.49
C ALA A 308 5.41 -4.29 -8.64
N ASP A 309 4.57 -3.45 -9.24
CA ASP A 309 3.40 -2.80 -8.64
C ASP A 309 2.11 -3.10 -9.43
N GLU A 310 1.83 -2.31 -10.46
CA GLU A 310 0.59 -2.39 -11.22
C GLU A 310 0.33 -3.79 -11.77
N SER A 311 1.36 -4.47 -12.20
CA SER A 311 1.29 -5.80 -12.83
C SER A 311 1.13 -6.96 -11.84
N VAL A 312 1.08 -6.71 -10.53
CA VAL A 312 0.94 -7.74 -9.50
C VAL A 312 -0.39 -7.59 -8.79
N HIS A 313 -1.34 -8.45 -9.15
CA HIS A 313 -2.68 -8.52 -8.58
C HIS A 313 -2.89 -9.79 -7.75
N THR A 314 -2.11 -10.83 -8.03
CA THR A 314 -2.20 -12.16 -7.41
C THR A 314 -0.81 -12.70 -7.10
N GLU A 315 -0.75 -13.80 -6.32
CA GLU A 315 0.49 -14.54 -6.10
C GLU A 315 1.07 -15.11 -7.41
N ALA A 316 0.22 -15.48 -8.37
CA ALA A 316 0.65 -15.96 -9.68
C ALA A 316 1.33 -14.85 -10.51
N ASP A 317 0.79 -13.63 -10.47
CA ASP A 317 1.42 -12.48 -11.12
C ASP A 317 2.77 -12.15 -10.49
N ALA A 318 2.84 -12.16 -9.16
CA ALA A 318 4.10 -11.94 -8.45
C ALA A 318 5.17 -12.98 -8.86
N LEU A 319 4.80 -14.27 -8.96
CA LEU A 319 5.69 -15.32 -9.44
C LEU A 319 6.17 -15.05 -10.86
N ARG A 320 5.27 -14.73 -11.78
CA ARG A 320 5.59 -14.38 -13.16
C ARG A 320 6.59 -13.23 -13.23
N ARG A 321 6.38 -12.15 -12.46
CA ARG A 321 7.32 -11.01 -12.44
C ARG A 321 8.68 -11.37 -11.88
N LEU A 322 8.75 -12.22 -10.86
CA LEU A 322 10.03 -12.74 -10.36
C LEU A 322 10.77 -13.56 -11.41
N GLU A 323 10.06 -14.39 -12.18
CA GLU A 323 10.62 -15.17 -13.29
C GLU A 323 11.15 -14.29 -14.42
N GLN A 324 10.56 -13.12 -14.65
CA GLN A 324 11.01 -12.09 -15.58
C GLN A 324 12.18 -11.23 -15.05
N GLY A 325 12.61 -11.45 -13.80
CA GLY A 325 13.75 -10.76 -13.21
C GLY A 325 13.41 -9.51 -12.39
N TYR A 326 12.15 -9.30 -12.04
CA TYR A 326 11.79 -8.31 -11.04
C TYR A 326 12.35 -8.74 -9.68
N THR A 327 12.92 -7.81 -8.93
CA THR A 327 13.69 -8.10 -7.72
C THR A 327 13.21 -7.32 -6.49
N ALA A 328 12.03 -6.71 -6.57
CA ALA A 328 11.30 -6.14 -5.45
C ALA A 328 9.79 -6.26 -5.69
N MET A 329 9.00 -6.33 -4.60
CA MET A 329 7.54 -6.26 -4.63
C MET A 329 7.06 -4.99 -3.97
N VAL A 330 6.11 -4.33 -4.62
CA VAL A 330 5.43 -3.16 -4.10
C VAL A 330 4.10 -3.58 -3.47
N LEU A 331 3.94 -3.31 -2.19
CA LEU A 331 2.73 -3.65 -1.44
C LEU A 331 1.85 -2.40 -1.31
N LYS A 332 0.55 -2.59 -1.48
CA LYS A 332 -0.45 -1.53 -1.31
C LYS A 332 -1.62 -2.02 -0.47
N GLY A 333 -1.37 -2.34 0.81
CA GLY A 333 -2.44 -2.77 1.74
C GLY A 333 -3.62 -1.81 1.82
N ILE A 334 -3.37 -0.55 1.49
CA ILE A 334 -4.37 0.54 1.46
C ILE A 334 -5.05 0.72 0.09
N ALA A 335 -4.71 -0.06 -0.92
CA ALA A 335 -5.27 0.04 -2.26
C ALA A 335 -5.61 -1.33 -2.89
N LYS A 336 -4.84 -2.39 -2.55
CA LYS A 336 -5.02 -3.78 -3.01
C LYS A 336 -5.45 -4.72 -1.89
N THR A 337 -5.97 -4.21 -0.77
CA THR A 337 -6.28 -4.87 0.49
C THR A 337 -5.06 -5.32 1.31
N LEU A 338 -5.20 -5.35 2.63
CA LEU A 338 -4.18 -5.91 3.52
C LEU A 338 -4.06 -7.43 3.31
N SER A 339 -5.19 -8.10 3.09
CA SER A 339 -5.24 -9.55 2.85
C SER A 339 -4.38 -9.98 1.66
N MET A 340 -4.51 -9.32 0.50
CA MET A 340 -3.67 -9.62 -0.66
C MET A 340 -2.22 -9.21 -0.43
N SER A 341 -1.98 -8.07 0.22
CA SER A 341 -0.61 -7.62 0.54
C SER A 341 0.13 -8.60 1.43
N MET A 342 -0.54 -9.26 2.40
CA MET A 342 0.08 -10.32 3.20
C MET A 342 0.46 -11.54 2.37
N LYS A 343 -0.38 -11.94 1.40
CA LYS A 343 -0.09 -13.06 0.48
C LYS A 343 1.16 -12.77 -0.35
N ILE A 344 1.25 -11.56 -0.94
CA ILE A 344 2.43 -11.15 -1.72
C ILE A 344 3.66 -11.01 -0.83
N ALA A 345 3.55 -10.43 0.37
CA ALA A 345 4.66 -10.32 1.32
C ALA A 345 5.24 -11.70 1.69
N LYS A 346 4.36 -12.68 1.95
CA LYS A 346 4.79 -14.06 2.22
C LYS A 346 5.54 -14.66 1.04
N LEU A 347 5.00 -14.55 -0.15
CA LEU A 347 5.63 -15.07 -1.37
C LEU A 347 7.00 -14.42 -1.62
N ALA A 348 7.12 -13.11 -1.44
CA ALA A 348 8.38 -12.38 -1.55
C ALA A 348 9.38 -12.82 -0.48
N HIS A 349 8.95 -12.94 0.78
CA HIS A 349 9.78 -13.42 1.89
C HIS A 349 10.35 -14.81 1.62
N ASP A 350 9.51 -15.76 1.19
CA ASP A 350 9.91 -17.15 0.89
C ASP A 350 10.97 -17.22 -0.25
N ARG A 351 11.14 -16.14 -1.00
CA ARG A 351 12.12 -16.00 -2.11
C ARG A 351 13.23 -14.99 -1.85
N ASN A 352 13.32 -14.47 -0.63
CA ASN A 352 14.29 -13.42 -0.25
C ASN A 352 14.19 -12.16 -1.13
N VAL A 353 12.99 -11.78 -1.55
CA VAL A 353 12.72 -10.58 -2.33
C VAL A 353 12.26 -9.47 -1.39
N PRO A 354 12.91 -8.29 -1.38
CA PRO A 354 12.50 -7.18 -0.54
C PRO A 354 11.14 -6.61 -1.00
N CYS A 355 10.39 -6.11 -0.01
CA CYS A 355 9.15 -5.41 -0.23
C CYS A 355 9.25 -3.97 0.26
N MET A 356 8.50 -3.10 -0.37
CA MET A 356 8.23 -1.74 0.09
C MET A 356 6.73 -1.44 0.01
N CYS A 357 6.29 -0.37 0.66
CA CYS A 357 4.89 0.03 0.64
C CYS A 357 4.70 1.32 -0.18
N ALA A 358 3.82 1.29 -1.18
CA ALA A 358 3.48 2.47 -1.99
C ALA A 358 2.13 3.08 -1.60
N ASP A 359 1.93 4.36 -1.90
CA ASP A 359 0.76 5.15 -1.48
C ASP A 359 -0.35 5.21 -2.55
N LEU A 360 -1.49 5.72 -2.12
CA LEU A 360 -2.65 6.10 -2.93
C LEU A 360 -3.19 7.49 -2.50
N THR A 361 -2.34 8.34 -1.95
CA THR A 361 -2.77 9.62 -1.35
C THR A 361 -3.84 9.39 -0.27
N VAL A 362 -3.52 8.57 0.72
CA VAL A 362 -4.50 8.13 1.71
C VAL A 362 -4.62 9.06 2.92
N ASN A 363 -5.70 8.88 3.69
CA ASN A 363 -5.93 9.60 4.94
C ASN A 363 -4.97 9.14 6.07
N PRO A 364 -4.85 9.91 7.17
CA PRO A 364 -3.91 9.60 8.26
C PRO A 364 -4.09 8.24 8.92
N ILE A 365 -5.33 7.71 9.03
CA ILE A 365 -5.57 6.39 9.61
C ILE A 365 -5.00 5.28 8.72
N LEU A 366 -5.18 5.41 7.41
CA LEU A 366 -4.63 4.44 6.46
C LEU A 366 -3.11 4.50 6.37
N ILE A 367 -2.49 5.66 6.65
CA ILE A 367 -1.02 5.74 6.80
C ILE A 367 -0.57 4.82 7.93
N ASP A 368 -1.26 4.79 9.08
CA ASP A 368 -0.88 3.93 10.20
C ASP A 368 -1.20 2.44 9.94
N TRP A 369 -2.24 2.11 9.18
CA TRP A 369 -2.40 0.78 8.61
C TRP A 369 -1.16 0.37 7.80
N HIS A 370 -0.69 1.26 6.94
CA HIS A 370 0.45 1.00 6.05
C HIS A 370 1.79 0.95 6.81
N LYS A 371 1.97 1.80 7.84
CA LYS A 371 3.14 1.71 8.74
C LYS A 371 3.20 0.39 9.49
N ASN A 372 2.05 -0.18 9.90
CA ASN A 372 2.01 -1.50 10.52
C ASN A 372 2.54 -2.58 9.58
N LEU A 373 2.25 -2.50 8.29
CA LEU A 373 2.81 -3.39 7.28
C LEU A 373 4.30 -3.09 7.06
N ALA A 374 4.66 -1.86 6.68
CA ALA A 374 6.02 -1.46 6.35
C ALA A 374 7.01 -1.66 7.52
N GLY A 375 6.57 -1.38 8.75
CA GLY A 375 7.37 -1.55 9.96
C GLY A 375 7.72 -3.01 10.27
N ARG A 376 6.96 -3.97 9.74
CA ARG A 376 7.15 -5.41 9.97
C ARG A 376 7.78 -6.16 8.81
N LEU A 377 7.97 -5.53 7.67
CA LEU A 377 8.75 -6.07 6.56
C LEU A 377 10.25 -6.07 6.88
N ALA A 378 11.02 -6.93 6.21
CA ALA A 378 12.47 -6.87 6.26
C ALA A 378 12.97 -5.48 5.85
N PRO A 379 14.01 -4.93 6.49
CA PRO A 379 14.62 -3.66 6.09
C PRO A 379 14.95 -3.63 4.60
N PHE A 380 14.61 -2.54 3.92
CA PHE A 380 14.85 -2.44 2.48
C PHE A 380 16.35 -2.33 2.18
N PRO A 381 16.91 -3.15 1.27
CA PRO A 381 18.34 -3.17 0.97
C PRO A 381 18.87 -1.81 0.50
N GLY A 382 19.97 -1.37 1.10
CA GLY A 382 20.59 -0.07 0.82
C GLY A 382 20.01 1.10 1.63
N ILE A 383 18.92 0.86 2.37
CA ILE A 383 18.31 1.85 3.28
C ILE A 383 18.44 1.39 4.74
N GLY A 384 18.36 0.08 5.00
CA GLY A 384 18.53 -0.50 6.33
C GLY A 384 17.35 -0.29 7.30
N MET A 385 16.19 0.14 6.80
CA MET A 385 14.95 0.34 7.53
C MET A 385 13.74 0.04 6.64
N GLY A 386 12.53 0.10 7.18
CA GLY A 386 11.31 0.02 6.38
C GLY A 386 11.27 1.13 5.32
N LEU A 387 10.59 0.88 4.20
CA LEU A 387 10.43 1.85 3.12
C LEU A 387 8.97 2.00 2.75
N MET A 388 8.45 3.22 2.76
CA MET A 388 7.09 3.49 2.31
C MET A 388 6.97 4.85 1.62
N GLU A 389 5.99 4.95 0.75
CA GLU A 389 5.52 6.21 0.19
C GLU A 389 4.35 6.75 1.02
N THR A 390 4.29 8.07 1.19
CA THR A 390 3.12 8.80 1.68
C THR A 390 3.15 10.22 1.15
N ASN A 391 2.00 10.74 0.72
CA ASN A 391 1.87 12.05 0.12
C ASN A 391 0.54 12.75 0.43
N GLY A 392 -0.25 12.23 1.36
CA GLY A 392 -1.55 12.80 1.73
C GLY A 392 -1.43 14.23 2.26
N ASP A 393 -0.42 14.50 3.09
CA ASP A 393 -0.11 15.82 3.66
C ASP A 393 0.19 16.88 2.60
N MET A 394 0.75 16.48 1.46
CA MET A 394 1.09 17.36 0.34
C MET A 394 -0.10 17.63 -0.58
N ASN A 395 -1.14 16.80 -0.55
CA ASN A 395 -2.19 16.79 -1.55
C ASN A 395 -3.57 17.16 -1.02
N TYR A 396 -3.96 16.76 0.21
CA TYR A 396 -5.29 17.10 0.72
C TYR A 396 -5.39 18.54 1.21
N ARG A 397 -6.44 19.22 0.77
CA ARG A 397 -6.78 20.57 1.27
C ARG A 397 -7.15 20.55 2.75
N ASN A 398 -7.82 19.50 3.19
CA ASN A 398 -8.37 19.32 4.54
C ASN A 398 -7.44 18.56 5.49
N TRP A 399 -6.17 18.34 5.10
CA TRP A 399 -5.24 17.47 5.83
C TRP A 399 -5.18 17.72 7.35
N LYS A 400 -5.17 18.98 7.76
CA LYS A 400 -5.09 19.35 9.19
C LYS A 400 -6.26 18.82 10.02
N ASN A 401 -7.48 18.82 9.45
CA ASN A 401 -8.65 18.24 10.12
C ASN A 401 -8.60 16.72 10.05
N MET A 402 -8.22 16.15 8.90
CA MET A 402 -8.10 14.70 8.74
C MET A 402 -7.11 14.09 9.74
N VAL A 403 -6.04 14.78 10.10
CA VAL A 403 -5.13 14.37 11.18
C VAL A 403 -5.86 14.26 12.52
N ASN A 404 -6.79 15.17 12.81
CA ASN A 404 -7.59 15.15 14.05
C ASN A 404 -8.68 14.06 14.05
N TYR A 405 -9.04 13.50 12.89
CA TYR A 405 -9.95 12.33 12.80
C TYR A 405 -9.26 11.04 13.25
N HIS A 406 -7.94 11.05 13.31
CA HIS A 406 -7.16 9.91 13.77
C HIS A 406 -7.24 9.76 15.29
N PRO A 407 -7.59 8.57 15.85
CA PRO A 407 -7.71 8.38 17.29
C PRO A 407 -6.40 8.58 18.06
N ALA A 408 -5.25 8.41 17.39
CA ALA A 408 -3.93 8.65 17.96
C ALA A 408 -3.35 10.02 17.56
N ALA A 409 -4.19 11.01 17.18
CA ALA A 409 -3.73 12.34 16.79
C ALA A 409 -2.76 12.95 17.81
N GLY A 410 -1.68 13.58 17.32
CA GLY A 410 -0.67 14.23 18.14
C GLY A 410 0.44 13.33 18.67
N THR A 411 0.41 12.03 18.39
CA THR A 411 1.50 11.11 18.78
C THR A 411 2.75 11.33 17.92
N SER A 412 3.91 10.96 18.47
CA SER A 412 5.21 11.20 17.85
C SER A 412 5.41 10.43 16.54
N TRP A 413 4.87 9.22 16.44
CA TRP A 413 5.00 8.39 15.22
C TRP A 413 4.20 8.89 14.02
N MET A 414 3.26 9.83 14.21
CA MET A 414 2.55 10.47 13.11
C MET A 414 3.37 11.61 12.46
N GLN A 415 4.46 12.03 13.10
CA GLN A 415 5.28 13.14 12.64
C GLN A 415 6.45 12.65 11.79
N VAL A 416 6.65 13.30 10.66
CA VAL A 416 7.84 13.10 9.82
C VAL A 416 9.01 13.90 10.41
N LYS A 417 10.14 13.23 10.61
CA LYS A 417 11.38 13.87 11.07
C LYS A 417 12.54 13.42 10.19
N ASN A 418 13.21 14.35 9.54
CA ASN A 418 14.34 14.06 8.65
C ASN A 418 14.04 12.94 7.63
N GLY A 419 12.85 13.01 7.00
CA GLY A 419 12.43 12.06 5.98
C GLY A 419 12.07 10.66 6.47
N VAL A 420 11.87 10.47 7.79
CA VAL A 420 11.46 9.18 8.37
C VAL A 420 10.27 9.31 9.32
N PHE A 421 9.51 8.24 9.48
CA PHE A 421 8.67 8.01 10.64
C PHE A 421 9.46 7.23 11.69
N GLU A 422 9.42 7.67 12.94
CA GLU A 422 10.01 6.96 14.08
C GLU A 422 8.94 6.05 14.71
N LEU A 423 9.15 4.73 14.66
CA LEU A 423 8.25 3.73 15.22
C LEU A 423 8.76 3.32 16.60
N ASN A 424 8.30 3.99 17.61
CA ASN A 424 8.67 3.69 19.00
C ASN A 424 7.86 2.52 19.58
N LYS A 425 8.14 2.17 20.84
CA LYS A 425 7.41 1.11 21.56
C LYS A 425 5.90 1.37 21.59
N ASP A 426 5.49 2.62 21.80
CA ASP A 426 4.08 3.01 21.90
C ASP A 426 3.34 2.79 20.56
N PHE A 427 3.99 3.06 19.41
CA PHE A 427 3.44 2.70 18.10
C PHE A 427 3.14 1.21 17.99
N TYR A 428 4.07 0.35 18.39
CA TYR A 428 3.90 -1.10 18.28
C TYR A 428 2.86 -1.63 19.27
N ASP A 429 2.87 -1.14 20.51
CA ASP A 429 1.92 -1.55 21.54
C ASP A 429 0.48 -1.17 21.17
N ARG A 430 0.28 0.02 20.58
CA ARG A 430 -1.03 0.51 20.11
C ARG A 430 -1.31 0.19 18.64
N SER A 431 -0.35 -0.41 17.93
CA SER A 431 -0.44 -0.68 16.49
C SER A 431 -0.83 0.56 15.69
N GLY A 432 -0.21 1.71 15.99
CA GLY A 432 -0.52 2.98 15.34
C GLY A 432 -1.94 3.52 15.63
N GLY A 433 -2.67 2.96 16.60
CA GLY A 433 -4.04 3.38 16.92
C GLY A 433 -5.12 2.79 16.02
N ILE A 434 -4.80 1.85 15.11
CA ILE A 434 -5.80 1.32 14.14
C ILE A 434 -6.93 0.52 14.78
N PHE A 435 -6.77 0.02 16.00
CA PHE A 435 -7.82 -0.67 16.76
C PHE A 435 -8.72 0.29 17.53
N GLU A 436 -8.32 1.54 17.67
CA GLU A 436 -9.05 2.58 18.37
C GLU A 436 -10.11 3.19 17.44
N PRO A 437 -11.31 3.49 17.93
CA PRO A 437 -12.36 4.03 17.09
C PRO A 437 -12.08 5.51 16.73
N SER A 438 -12.29 5.85 15.46
CA SER A 438 -12.34 7.25 15.03
C SER A 438 -13.75 7.79 15.24
N ALA A 439 -13.90 8.77 16.15
CA ALA A 439 -15.21 9.39 16.41
C ALA A 439 -15.81 9.98 15.11
N HIS A 440 -14.99 10.70 14.33
CA HIS A 440 -15.44 11.30 13.07
C HIS A 440 -16.10 10.29 12.13
N TYR A 441 -15.45 9.15 11.87
CA TYR A 441 -16.00 8.15 10.95
C TYR A 441 -17.12 7.30 11.57
N GLN A 442 -17.19 7.19 12.89
CA GLN A 442 -18.34 6.57 13.58
C GLN A 442 -19.59 7.45 13.52
N ASP A 443 -19.43 8.77 13.69
CA ASP A 443 -20.54 9.72 13.70
C ASP A 443 -21.26 9.82 12.35
N MET A 444 -20.61 9.42 11.24
CA MET A 444 -21.26 9.34 9.92
C MET A 444 -22.52 8.44 9.95
N PHE A 445 -22.57 7.46 10.87
CA PHE A 445 -23.68 6.52 10.97
C PHE A 445 -24.70 6.87 12.04
N VAL A 446 -24.38 7.79 12.96
CA VAL A 446 -25.29 8.22 14.03
C VAL A 446 -26.32 9.20 13.52
N THR A 447 -26.01 10.01 12.53
CA THR A 447 -26.89 11.03 11.95
C THR A 447 -27.90 10.48 10.94
N ALA A 448 -27.81 9.19 10.58
CA ALA A 448 -28.69 8.53 9.61
C ALA A 448 -29.86 7.75 10.25
N GLN A 449 -29.98 7.77 11.58
CA GLN A 449 -31.15 7.24 12.33
C GLN A 449 -32.10 8.37 12.71
#